data_ae820f3428f4294e945af4d7ee48ab0f
#
_entry.id   ae820f3428f4294e945af4d7ee48ab0f
#
_cell.length_a   1.000
_cell.length_b   1.000
_cell.length_c   1.000
_cell.angle_alpha   90.00
_cell.angle_beta   90.00
_cell.angle_gamma   90.00
#
_symmetry.space_group_name_H-M   'P 1'
#
loop_
_entity.id
_entity.type
_entity.pdbx_description
1 polymer ?
#
loop_
_entity_poly.entity_id
_entity_poly.type
_entity_poly.pdbx_seq_one_letter_code
_entity_poly.pdbx_strand_id
1 'polypeptide(L)'
;MLTLQWPADVIESGSMRRFIPWLIAAACAADVLSARAQAFPPPVGDSARRGYTPADVHFMSGMIYHHTQAIQIAGWAASHDAGPSVRTLCERIVAAQTDEIALLSRWLATRHEAVPQPDPAHMMMPEMNATHIMPGMLSAEQLAQLDRTRGPDFDALFLRLMIQHHQGAITMVNQLFASGAGEEEPVYKMASSVYADQTTEIERMQQMLAADIFAPTTPK
;
A
#
# COMPACT_ATOMS: atom_id res chain seq x y z
N MET A 1 -6.54 26.52 -45.88
CA MET A 1 -7.49 27.51 -46.41
C MET A 1 -8.91 27.05 -46.06
N LEU A 2 -9.47 27.70 -45.06
CA LEU A 2 -10.90 27.97 -44.89
C LEU A 2 -11.07 28.58 -43.50
N THR A 3 -11.14 29.90 -43.52
CA THR A 3 -11.46 30.81 -42.42
C THR A 3 -12.98 30.75 -42.20
N LEU A 4 -13.44 30.66 -40.99
CA LEU A 4 -14.82 30.93 -40.62
C LEU A 4 -14.86 32.08 -39.61
N GLN A 5 -15.52 33.10 -40.06
CA GLN A 5 -15.69 34.47 -39.60
C GLN A 5 -16.94 34.55 -38.70
N TRP A 6 -16.82 35.33 -37.62
CA TRP A 6 -17.95 35.76 -36.78
C TRP A 6 -18.65 36.96 -37.42
N PRO A 7 -19.95 37.10 -37.27
CA PRO A 7 -20.63 38.38 -37.48
C PRO A 7 -20.90 39.08 -36.15
N ALA A 8 -20.58 40.37 -36.17
CA ALA A 8 -20.95 41.39 -35.20
C ALA A 8 -22.26 42.06 -35.66
N ASP A 9 -22.79 42.87 -34.77
CA ASP A 9 -23.86 43.87 -34.90
C ASP A 9 -25.27 43.39 -34.58
N VAL A 10 -25.94 44.07 -33.62
CA VAL A 10 -26.63 45.34 -33.86
C VAL A 10 -26.94 46.06 -32.53
N ILE A 11 -26.68 47.36 -32.53
CA ILE A 11 -27.05 48.38 -31.53
C ILE A 11 -28.45 48.88 -31.87
N GLU A 12 -29.30 49.21 -30.89
CA GLU A 12 -30.17 50.41 -30.85
C GLU A 12 -30.89 50.48 -29.50
N SER A 13 -30.62 51.44 -28.70
CA SER A 13 -31.14 52.77 -28.41
C SER A 13 -32.66 52.87 -28.12
N GLY A 14 -33.00 53.36 -26.93
CA GLY A 14 -34.38 53.73 -26.55
C GLY A 14 -34.41 54.41 -25.17
N SER A 15 -34.23 55.73 -25.21
CA SER A 15 -34.43 56.63 -24.07
C SER A 15 -35.90 56.80 -23.69
N MET A 16 -36.23 56.88 -22.40
CA MET A 16 -37.23 57.84 -21.95
C MET A 16 -37.17 58.06 -20.41
N ARG A 17 -37.02 59.34 -20.11
CA ARG A 17 -37.07 59.94 -18.77
C ARG A 17 -38.48 59.83 -18.19
N ARG A 18 -38.62 59.69 -16.84
CA ARG A 18 -39.52 60.54 -16.02
C ARG A 18 -39.51 60.25 -14.53
N PHE A 19 -39.19 61.31 -13.79
CA PHE A 19 -39.76 61.82 -12.50
C PHE A 19 -39.62 61.01 -11.21
N ILE A 20 -38.89 61.66 -10.32
CA ILE A 20 -38.82 61.50 -8.83
C ILE A 20 -40.13 62.00 -8.21
N PRO A 21 -40.62 61.43 -7.10
CA PRO A 21 -40.53 62.23 -5.89
C PRO A 21 -40.04 61.45 -4.63
N TRP A 22 -39.39 62.23 -3.82
CA TRP A 22 -38.91 62.02 -2.46
C TRP A 22 -39.97 61.38 -1.56
N LEU A 23 -39.56 60.34 -0.83
CA LEU A 23 -40.15 60.00 0.47
C LEU A 23 -38.97 59.64 1.41
N ILE A 24 -38.82 60.50 2.42
CA ILE A 24 -37.92 60.27 3.55
C ILE A 24 -38.56 59.19 4.39
N ALA A 25 -37.89 58.06 4.54
CA ALA A 25 -38.18 57.07 5.54
C ALA A 25 -36.96 56.84 6.40
N ALA A 26 -37.11 57.10 7.69
CA ALA A 26 -36.10 56.99 8.70
C ALA A 26 -35.49 55.58 8.73
N ALA A 27 -34.21 55.49 8.53
CA ALA A 27 -33.46 54.25 8.72
C ALA A 27 -33.13 54.11 10.21
N CYS A 28 -33.82 53.20 10.90
CA CYS A 28 -33.32 52.64 12.13
C CYS A 28 -32.06 51.82 11.80
N ALA A 29 -30.93 52.35 12.23
CA ALA A 29 -29.68 51.59 12.23
C ALA A 29 -29.83 50.48 13.27
N ALA A 30 -30.12 49.27 12.78
CA ALA A 30 -29.88 48.06 13.56
C ALA A 30 -28.44 47.63 13.26
N ASP A 31 -27.53 47.99 14.16
CA ASP A 31 -26.20 47.40 14.21
C ASP A 31 -26.33 45.89 14.42
N VAL A 32 -26.36 45.17 13.34
CA VAL A 32 -26.15 43.73 13.39
C VAL A 32 -24.67 43.53 13.67
N LEU A 33 -24.33 43.40 14.95
CA LEU A 33 -23.06 42.83 15.38
C LEU A 33 -23.03 41.44 14.77
N SER A 34 -22.39 41.32 13.61
CA SER A 34 -21.94 40.05 13.08
C SER A 34 -20.91 39.50 14.06
N ALA A 35 -21.39 38.75 15.03
CA ALA A 35 -20.55 37.85 15.81
C ALA A 35 -19.92 36.88 14.79
N ARG A 36 -18.74 37.25 14.33
CA ARG A 36 -17.86 36.35 13.58
C ARG A 36 -17.56 35.22 14.55
N ALA A 37 -18.36 34.16 14.45
CA ALA A 37 -18.06 32.92 15.14
C ALA A 37 -16.62 32.57 14.73
N GLN A 38 -15.69 32.76 15.65
CA GLN A 38 -14.35 32.24 15.51
C GLN A 38 -14.55 30.72 15.43
N ALA A 39 -14.52 30.20 14.20
CA ALA A 39 -14.47 28.79 14.00
C ALA A 39 -13.19 28.32 14.69
N PHE A 40 -13.34 27.72 15.87
CA PHE A 40 -12.26 26.98 16.47
C PHE A 40 -11.73 26.00 15.38
N PRO A 41 -10.42 25.96 15.15
CA PRO A 41 -9.89 24.94 14.27
C PRO A 41 -10.45 23.59 14.76
N PRO A 42 -10.84 22.68 13.84
CA PRO A 42 -11.32 21.38 14.23
C PRO A 42 -10.31 20.77 15.21
N PRO A 43 -10.76 20.04 16.23
CA PRO A 43 -9.83 19.42 17.18
C PRO A 43 -8.79 18.64 16.38
N VAL A 44 -7.53 18.95 16.62
CA VAL A 44 -6.40 18.23 16.04
C VAL A 44 -6.67 16.76 16.31
N GLY A 45 -6.89 15.99 15.25
CA GLY A 45 -7.30 14.60 15.37
C GLY A 45 -6.33 13.84 16.29
N ASP A 46 -6.85 12.82 16.95
CA ASP A 46 -6.11 12.01 17.93
C ASP A 46 -4.74 11.49 17.38
N SER A 47 -4.65 11.30 16.08
CA SER A 47 -3.43 10.97 15.33
C SER A 47 -2.31 12.03 15.46
N ALA A 48 -2.64 13.34 15.40
CA ALA A 48 -1.62 14.39 15.55
C ALA A 48 -1.04 14.46 16.98
N ARG A 49 -1.79 13.95 17.98
CA ARG A 49 -1.29 13.80 19.35
C ARG A 49 -0.45 12.54 19.54
N ARG A 50 -0.70 11.49 18.75
CA ARG A 50 0.01 10.21 18.83
C ARG A 50 1.29 10.18 18.01
N GLY A 51 1.45 11.09 17.05
CA GLY A 51 2.59 11.13 16.12
C GLY A 51 2.53 10.04 15.04
N TYR A 52 1.48 9.20 15.00
CA TYR A 52 1.22 8.18 13.98
C TYR A 52 -0.29 8.10 13.65
N THR A 53 -0.64 7.49 12.54
CA THR A 53 -1.99 7.42 11.98
C THR A 53 -2.56 5.99 12.06
N PRO A 54 -3.89 5.81 11.92
CA PRO A 54 -4.47 4.47 11.73
C PRO A 54 -3.94 3.74 10.49
N ALA A 55 -3.53 4.47 9.44
CA ALA A 55 -2.92 3.87 8.26
C ALA A 55 -1.53 3.31 8.55
N ASP A 56 -0.75 3.94 9.43
CA ASP A 56 0.52 3.40 9.91
C ASP A 56 0.30 2.08 10.67
N VAL A 57 -0.68 2.05 11.58
CA VAL A 57 -1.05 0.82 12.31
C VAL A 57 -1.48 -0.28 11.35
N HIS A 58 -2.30 0.06 10.34
CA HIS A 58 -2.75 -0.89 9.32
C HIS A 58 -1.58 -1.46 8.51
N PHE A 59 -0.65 -0.61 8.08
CA PHE A 59 0.55 -1.02 7.35
C PHE A 59 1.44 -1.94 8.20
N MET A 60 1.76 -1.52 9.43
CA MET A 60 2.64 -2.28 10.33
C MET A 60 2.04 -3.65 10.68
N SER A 61 0.72 -3.70 10.95
CA SER A 61 0.00 -4.94 11.23
C SER A 61 -0.13 -5.82 9.99
N GLY A 62 -0.48 -5.25 8.85
CA GLY A 62 -0.62 -5.97 7.59
C GLY A 62 0.68 -6.59 7.13
N MET A 63 1.80 -5.87 7.28
CA MET A 63 3.11 -6.38 6.87
C MET A 63 3.56 -7.59 7.71
N ILE A 64 3.13 -7.71 8.97
CA ILE A 64 3.37 -8.92 9.77
C ILE A 64 2.69 -10.15 9.13
N TYR A 65 1.44 -10.04 8.72
CA TYR A 65 0.75 -11.14 8.01
C TYR A 65 1.41 -11.46 6.68
N HIS A 66 1.76 -10.42 5.93
CA HIS A 66 2.41 -10.55 4.63
C HIS A 66 3.73 -11.31 4.75
N HIS A 67 4.63 -10.90 5.63
CA HIS A 67 5.92 -11.53 5.85
C HIS A 67 5.79 -12.97 6.41
N THR A 68 4.80 -13.23 7.25
CA THR A 68 4.57 -14.59 7.76
C THR A 68 4.30 -15.58 6.62
N GLN A 69 3.56 -15.18 5.58
CA GLN A 69 3.32 -16.05 4.42
C GLN A 69 4.62 -16.32 3.64
N ALA A 70 5.45 -15.30 3.43
CA ALA A 70 6.75 -15.48 2.76
C ALA A 70 7.67 -16.44 3.53
N ILE A 71 7.77 -16.29 4.87
CA ILE A 71 8.53 -17.19 5.74
C ILE A 71 8.00 -18.62 5.63
N GLN A 72 6.68 -18.82 5.63
CA GLN A 72 6.05 -20.12 5.49
C GLN A 72 6.49 -20.81 4.20
N ILE A 73 6.34 -20.17 3.04
CA ILE A 73 6.64 -20.80 1.76
C ILE A 73 8.14 -20.92 1.50
N ALA A 74 8.96 -19.98 2.00
CA ALA A 74 10.41 -20.10 1.96
C ALA A 74 10.90 -21.28 2.83
N GLY A 75 10.25 -21.54 3.95
CA GLY A 75 10.53 -22.68 4.80
C GLY A 75 10.33 -24.05 4.13
N TRP A 76 9.58 -24.12 3.02
CA TRP A 76 9.37 -25.37 2.28
C TRP A 76 10.60 -25.80 1.43
N ALA A 77 11.54 -24.92 1.19
CA ALA A 77 12.66 -25.18 0.29
C ALA A 77 13.41 -26.51 0.57
N ALA A 78 13.64 -26.84 1.84
CA ALA A 78 14.32 -28.08 2.22
C ALA A 78 13.51 -29.34 1.93
N SER A 79 12.19 -29.31 2.22
CA SER A 79 11.28 -30.46 2.05
C SER A 79 10.79 -30.63 0.61
N HIS A 80 11.01 -29.65 -0.24
CA HIS A 80 10.57 -29.62 -1.65
C HIS A 80 11.72 -29.78 -2.64
N ASP A 81 12.86 -30.27 -2.19
CA ASP A 81 14.05 -30.53 -3.01
C ASP A 81 14.53 -29.32 -3.81
N ALA A 82 14.40 -28.12 -3.23
CA ALA A 82 14.86 -26.89 -3.86
C ALA A 82 16.36 -26.93 -4.19
N GLY A 83 16.73 -26.36 -5.32
CA GLY A 83 18.12 -26.21 -5.71
C GLY A 83 18.93 -25.33 -4.75
N PRO A 84 20.26 -25.46 -4.73
CA PRO A 84 21.12 -24.76 -3.76
C PRO A 84 20.94 -23.24 -3.75
N SER A 85 20.78 -22.64 -4.94
CA SER A 85 20.61 -21.20 -5.09
C SER A 85 19.28 -20.71 -4.49
N VAL A 86 18.18 -21.46 -4.73
CA VAL A 86 16.85 -21.15 -4.15
C VAL A 86 16.85 -21.37 -2.64
N ARG A 87 17.47 -22.43 -2.15
CA ARG A 87 17.63 -22.64 -0.69
C ARG A 87 18.33 -21.48 -0.01
N THR A 88 19.45 -21.03 -0.57
CA THR A 88 20.19 -19.87 -0.02
C THR A 88 19.34 -18.59 -0.05
N LEU A 89 18.55 -18.37 -1.10
CA LEU A 89 17.60 -17.26 -1.17
C LEU A 89 16.53 -17.39 -0.07
N CYS A 90 15.93 -18.57 0.08
CA CYS A 90 14.90 -18.83 1.09
C CYS A 90 15.42 -18.59 2.53
N GLU A 91 16.62 -19.06 2.85
CA GLU A 91 17.27 -18.81 4.15
C GLU A 91 17.42 -17.31 4.44
N ARG A 92 17.80 -16.52 3.43
CA ARG A 92 17.92 -15.07 3.57
C ARG A 92 16.56 -14.39 3.76
N ILE A 93 15.54 -14.79 2.99
CA ILE A 93 14.18 -14.28 3.14
C ILE A 93 13.65 -14.56 4.54
N VAL A 94 13.81 -15.81 5.03
CA VAL A 94 13.35 -16.19 6.37
C VAL A 94 14.05 -15.34 7.45
N ALA A 95 15.36 -15.16 7.35
CA ALA A 95 16.11 -14.38 8.34
C ALA A 95 15.68 -12.90 8.33
N ALA A 96 15.71 -12.26 7.15
CA ALA A 96 15.39 -10.84 7.02
C ALA A 96 13.95 -10.54 7.45
N GLN A 97 12.97 -11.30 6.97
CA GLN A 97 11.57 -11.03 7.29
C GLN A 97 11.19 -11.41 8.72
N THR A 98 11.91 -12.33 9.37
CA THR A 98 11.77 -12.57 10.82
C THR A 98 12.21 -11.35 11.62
N ASP A 99 13.34 -10.73 11.27
CA ASP A 99 13.82 -9.52 11.90
C ASP A 99 12.85 -8.34 11.68
N GLU A 100 12.33 -8.20 10.49
CA GLU A 100 11.32 -7.17 10.16
C GLU A 100 10.03 -7.37 10.97
N ILE A 101 9.50 -8.59 11.08
CA ILE A 101 8.34 -8.89 11.93
C ILE A 101 8.60 -8.49 13.39
N ALA A 102 9.81 -8.75 13.91
CA ALA A 102 10.16 -8.34 15.27
C ALA A 102 10.16 -6.82 15.46
N LEU A 103 10.64 -6.07 14.46
CA LEU A 103 10.61 -4.60 14.47
C LEU A 103 9.19 -4.05 14.37
N LEU A 104 8.38 -4.57 13.46
CA LEU A 104 6.96 -4.21 13.28
C LEU A 104 6.16 -4.47 14.57
N SER A 105 6.34 -5.66 15.15
CA SER A 105 5.69 -6.05 16.41
C SER A 105 6.09 -5.16 17.57
N ARG A 106 7.36 -4.80 17.68
CA ARG A 106 7.86 -3.87 18.70
C ARG A 106 7.25 -2.49 18.54
N TRP A 107 7.16 -1.98 17.32
CA TRP A 107 6.54 -0.69 17.04
C TRP A 107 5.08 -0.64 17.51
N LEU A 108 4.28 -1.67 17.18
CA LEU A 108 2.89 -1.79 17.63
C LEU A 108 2.81 -1.88 19.16
N ALA A 109 3.57 -2.79 19.78
CA ALA A 109 3.54 -3.03 21.21
C ALA A 109 3.89 -1.76 22.03
N THR A 110 4.90 -1.00 21.61
CA THR A 110 5.32 0.24 22.31
C THR A 110 4.29 1.36 22.23
N ARG A 111 3.31 1.24 21.30
CA ARG A 111 2.20 2.17 21.13
C ARG A 111 0.88 1.65 21.68
N HIS A 112 0.92 0.50 22.36
CA HIS A 112 -0.26 -0.20 22.89
C HIS A 112 -1.27 -0.60 21.80
N GLU A 113 -0.79 -0.76 20.56
CA GLU A 113 -1.59 -1.30 19.46
C GLU A 113 -1.57 -2.83 19.48
N ALA A 114 -2.60 -3.44 18.92
CA ALA A 114 -2.70 -4.90 18.84
C ALA A 114 -1.59 -5.47 17.95
N VAL A 115 -0.81 -6.41 18.48
CA VAL A 115 0.22 -7.12 17.72
C VAL A 115 -0.41 -8.39 17.11
N PRO A 116 -0.48 -8.50 15.78
CA PRO A 116 -0.97 -9.70 15.13
C PRO A 116 -0.19 -10.96 15.53
N GLN A 117 -0.90 -12.06 15.63
CA GLN A 117 -0.32 -13.40 15.84
C GLN A 117 -0.80 -14.29 14.70
N PRO A 118 -0.24 -14.13 13.48
CA PRO A 118 -0.68 -14.92 12.34
C PRO A 118 -0.40 -16.41 12.57
N ASP A 119 -1.42 -17.24 12.32
CA ASP A 119 -1.28 -18.69 12.31
C ASP A 119 -1.03 -19.15 10.86
N PRO A 120 0.14 -19.69 10.52
CA PRO A 120 0.43 -20.20 9.20
C PRO A 120 -0.57 -21.27 8.71
N ALA A 121 -1.14 -22.05 9.61
CA ALA A 121 -2.14 -23.05 9.25
C ALA A 121 -3.45 -22.41 8.74
N HIS A 122 -3.88 -21.29 9.34
CA HIS A 122 -5.03 -20.53 8.88
C HIS A 122 -4.80 -19.83 7.54
N MET A 123 -3.57 -19.49 7.19
CA MET A 123 -3.25 -18.86 5.91
C MET A 123 -3.48 -19.78 4.70
N MET A 124 -3.60 -21.09 4.93
CA MET A 124 -3.91 -22.09 3.91
C MET A 124 -5.41 -22.35 3.73
N MET A 125 -6.28 -21.73 4.53
CA MET A 125 -7.71 -21.98 4.49
C MET A 125 -8.42 -21.13 3.41
N PRO A 126 -9.31 -21.74 2.58
CA PRO A 126 -10.02 -21.04 1.52
C PRO A 126 -10.90 -19.87 2.01
N GLU A 127 -11.40 -19.93 3.24
CA GLU A 127 -12.27 -18.89 3.80
C GLU A 127 -11.57 -17.56 4.04
N MET A 128 -10.25 -17.56 4.27
CA MET A 128 -9.47 -16.32 4.43
C MET A 128 -9.27 -15.58 3.11
N ASN A 129 -9.44 -16.24 1.96
CA ASN A 129 -9.13 -15.71 0.64
C ASN A 129 -10.16 -14.73 0.07
N ALA A 130 -11.38 -14.67 0.60
CA ALA A 130 -12.45 -13.95 -0.09
C ALA A 130 -12.55 -12.46 0.27
N THR A 131 -12.05 -12.03 1.43
CA THR A 131 -12.34 -10.69 1.95
C THR A 131 -11.13 -9.84 2.37
N HIS A 132 -9.94 -10.41 2.50
CA HIS A 132 -8.78 -9.70 3.06
C HIS A 132 -7.44 -10.07 2.40
N ILE A 133 -7.43 -10.37 1.10
CA ILE A 133 -6.15 -10.61 0.39
C ILE A 133 -5.42 -9.28 0.26
N MET A 134 -4.35 -9.10 1.04
CA MET A 134 -3.43 -7.99 0.84
C MET A 134 -2.73 -8.13 -0.52
N PRO A 135 -2.31 -7.01 -1.13
CA PRO A 135 -1.61 -7.04 -2.40
C PRO A 135 -0.49 -8.10 -2.44
N GLY A 136 -0.45 -8.91 -3.48
CA GLY A 136 0.60 -9.89 -3.72
C GLY A 136 0.53 -11.17 -2.90
N MET A 137 -0.26 -11.26 -1.83
CA MET A 137 -0.41 -12.51 -1.08
C MET A 137 -0.92 -13.65 -1.98
N LEU A 138 -0.40 -14.84 -1.72
CA LEU A 138 -0.78 -16.02 -2.48
C LEU A 138 -2.11 -16.57 -2.00
N SER A 139 -2.94 -16.98 -2.96
CA SER A 139 -4.19 -17.66 -2.67
C SER A 139 -3.95 -19.10 -2.16
N ALA A 140 -4.98 -19.70 -1.57
CA ALA A 140 -4.90 -21.10 -1.14
C ALA A 140 -4.60 -22.06 -2.29
N GLU A 141 -5.10 -21.77 -3.50
CA GLU A 141 -4.83 -22.56 -4.70
C GLU A 141 -3.35 -22.44 -5.12
N GLN A 142 -2.77 -21.23 -5.07
CA GLN A 142 -1.36 -21.00 -5.37
C GLN A 142 -0.46 -21.69 -4.34
N LEU A 143 -0.79 -21.60 -3.06
CA LEU A 143 -0.09 -22.30 -1.99
C LEU A 143 -0.17 -23.83 -2.18
N ALA A 144 -1.34 -24.36 -2.43
CA ALA A 144 -1.53 -25.79 -2.69
C ALA A 144 -0.83 -26.25 -3.98
N GLN A 145 -0.71 -25.40 -4.98
CA GLN A 145 0.06 -25.69 -6.20
C GLN A 145 1.55 -25.79 -5.87
N LEU A 146 2.09 -24.80 -5.14
CA LEU A 146 3.50 -24.78 -4.75
C LEU A 146 3.86 -25.98 -3.87
N ASP A 147 3.00 -26.33 -2.91
CA ASP A 147 3.21 -27.47 -2.00
C ASP A 147 3.28 -28.83 -2.71
N ARG A 148 2.70 -28.95 -3.91
CA ARG A 148 2.77 -30.18 -4.73
C ARG A 148 4.00 -30.27 -5.64
N THR A 149 4.74 -29.18 -5.83
CA THR A 149 5.92 -29.15 -6.70
C THR A 149 7.20 -29.54 -5.96
N ARG A 150 8.20 -30.07 -6.67
CA ARG A 150 9.50 -30.46 -6.12
C ARG A 150 10.62 -30.13 -7.11
N GLY A 151 11.84 -30.00 -6.60
CA GLY A 151 13.02 -29.80 -7.41
C GLY A 151 12.94 -28.56 -8.31
N PRO A 152 13.36 -28.64 -9.58
CA PRO A 152 13.36 -27.48 -10.49
C PRO A 152 11.97 -26.88 -10.73
N ASP A 153 10.90 -27.67 -10.68
CA ASP A 153 9.52 -27.16 -10.81
C ASP A 153 9.12 -26.33 -9.60
N PHE A 154 9.54 -26.75 -8.39
CA PHE A 154 9.39 -25.95 -7.19
C PHE A 154 10.16 -24.63 -7.31
N ASP A 155 11.43 -24.68 -7.71
CA ASP A 155 12.27 -23.51 -7.84
C ASP A 155 11.64 -22.46 -8.77
N ALA A 156 11.24 -22.88 -9.96
CA ALA A 156 10.65 -21.97 -10.95
C ALA A 156 9.30 -21.39 -10.47
N LEU A 157 8.45 -22.18 -9.84
CA LEU A 157 7.15 -21.72 -9.33
C LEU A 157 7.33 -20.83 -8.11
N PHE A 158 8.18 -21.21 -7.15
CA PHE A 158 8.52 -20.42 -5.97
C PHE A 158 9.02 -19.03 -6.35
N LEU A 159 9.98 -18.93 -7.26
CA LEU A 159 10.52 -17.64 -7.69
C LEU A 159 9.43 -16.73 -8.29
N ARG A 160 8.55 -17.26 -9.15
CA ARG A 160 7.45 -16.47 -9.74
C ARG A 160 6.47 -15.99 -8.67
N LEU A 161 6.07 -16.88 -7.77
CA LEU A 161 5.11 -16.56 -6.72
C LEU A 161 5.70 -15.59 -5.68
N MET A 162 6.98 -15.74 -5.35
CA MET A 162 7.66 -14.84 -4.44
C MET A 162 7.88 -13.44 -5.05
N ILE A 163 8.13 -13.35 -6.36
CA ILE A 163 8.13 -12.06 -7.08
C ILE A 163 6.76 -11.37 -6.97
N GLN A 164 5.66 -12.11 -7.22
CA GLN A 164 4.30 -11.59 -7.04
C GLN A 164 4.09 -11.08 -5.60
N HIS A 165 4.52 -11.86 -4.63
CA HIS A 165 4.39 -11.54 -3.20
C HIS A 165 5.16 -10.26 -2.86
N HIS A 166 6.40 -10.12 -3.25
CA HIS A 166 7.24 -8.96 -3.03
C HIS A 166 6.72 -7.69 -3.72
N GLN A 167 6.19 -7.81 -4.94
CA GLN A 167 5.48 -6.70 -5.62
C GLN A 167 4.28 -6.22 -4.81
N GLY A 168 3.62 -7.13 -4.11
CA GLY A 168 2.55 -6.79 -3.18
C GLY A 168 3.02 -5.93 -2.01
N ALA A 169 4.13 -6.28 -1.38
CA ALA A 169 4.72 -5.48 -0.30
C ALA A 169 5.07 -4.05 -0.77
N ILE A 170 5.68 -3.92 -1.96
CA ILE A 170 5.96 -2.61 -2.58
C ILE A 170 4.65 -1.83 -2.81
N THR A 171 3.59 -2.51 -3.25
CA THR A 171 2.26 -1.89 -3.41
C THR A 171 1.73 -1.37 -2.07
N MET A 172 1.86 -2.14 -0.99
CA MET A 172 1.45 -1.71 0.35
C MET A 172 2.24 -0.48 0.84
N VAL A 173 3.55 -0.41 0.59
CA VAL A 173 4.37 0.78 0.88
C VAL A 173 3.87 2.00 0.09
N ASN A 174 3.63 1.84 -1.21
CA ASN A 174 3.12 2.92 -2.04
C ASN A 174 1.73 3.41 -1.59
N GLN A 175 0.85 2.51 -1.16
CA GLN A 175 -0.47 2.85 -0.60
C GLN A 175 -0.34 3.61 0.71
N LEU A 176 0.59 3.22 1.59
CA LEU A 176 0.88 3.94 2.83
C LEU A 176 1.23 5.41 2.53
N PHE A 177 2.23 5.65 1.69
CA PHE A 177 2.67 7.01 1.37
C PHE A 177 1.61 7.80 0.57
N ALA A 178 0.88 7.16 -0.35
CA ALA A 178 -0.20 7.80 -1.09
C ALA A 178 -1.38 8.23 -0.19
N SER A 179 -1.56 7.60 0.96
CA SER A 179 -2.58 7.99 1.96
C SER A 179 -2.17 9.21 2.79
N GLY A 180 -0.96 9.72 2.64
CA GLY A 180 -0.39 10.79 3.48
C GLY A 180 0.06 10.29 4.86
N ALA A 181 0.18 8.98 5.06
CA ALA A 181 0.76 8.36 6.24
C ALA A 181 2.25 8.00 6.02
N GLY A 182 2.88 7.38 7.01
CA GLY A 182 4.30 7.03 6.94
C GLY A 182 5.24 8.19 7.27
N GLU A 183 4.74 9.27 7.87
CA GLU A 183 5.55 10.44 8.24
C GLU A 183 6.31 10.24 9.56
N GLU A 184 5.84 9.37 10.44
CA GLU A 184 6.58 9.02 11.65
C GLU A 184 7.90 8.34 11.27
N GLU A 185 9.01 8.83 11.82
CA GLU A 185 10.36 8.37 11.44
C GLU A 185 10.54 6.84 11.46
N PRO A 186 10.10 6.10 12.49
CA PRO A 186 10.20 4.64 12.50
C PRO A 186 9.36 3.97 11.39
N VAL A 187 8.16 4.49 11.10
CA VAL A 187 7.31 3.95 10.01
C VAL A 187 7.94 4.23 8.66
N TYR A 188 8.40 5.47 8.44
CA TYR A 188 9.09 5.86 7.22
C TYR A 188 10.31 4.98 6.95
N LYS A 189 11.15 4.77 7.97
CA LYS A 189 12.36 3.93 7.86
C LYS A 189 11.98 2.48 7.54
N MET A 190 11.00 1.92 8.22
CA MET A 190 10.54 0.55 7.97
C MET A 190 9.98 0.40 6.55
N ALA A 191 9.08 1.28 6.13
CA ALA A 191 8.50 1.24 4.80
C ALA A 191 9.56 1.39 3.70
N SER A 192 10.53 2.30 3.90
CA SER A 192 11.63 2.52 2.96
C SER A 192 12.58 1.31 2.90
N SER A 193 12.87 0.65 4.03
CA SER A 193 13.67 -0.56 4.08
C SER A 193 12.98 -1.69 3.31
N VAL A 194 11.71 -1.97 3.65
CA VAL A 194 10.89 -2.96 2.94
C VAL A 194 10.90 -2.70 1.43
N TYR A 195 10.70 -1.45 1.00
CA TYR A 195 10.71 -1.11 -0.42
C TYR A 195 12.04 -1.47 -1.09
N ALA A 196 13.17 -1.09 -0.48
CA ALA A 196 14.51 -1.30 -1.03
C ALA A 196 14.86 -2.80 -1.08
N ASP A 197 14.62 -3.51 0.02
CA ASP A 197 14.95 -4.92 0.18
C ASP A 197 14.11 -5.78 -0.77
N GLN A 198 12.79 -5.55 -0.82
CA GLN A 198 11.88 -6.27 -1.72
C GLN A 198 12.21 -6.01 -3.19
N THR A 199 12.59 -4.78 -3.57
CA THR A 199 13.01 -4.46 -4.94
C THR A 199 14.28 -5.24 -5.33
N THR A 200 15.28 -5.25 -4.45
CA THR A 200 16.54 -5.98 -4.67
C THR A 200 16.30 -7.48 -4.78
N GLU A 201 15.44 -8.04 -3.95
CA GLU A 201 15.09 -9.46 -4.00
C GLU A 201 14.32 -9.84 -5.27
N ILE A 202 13.40 -9.00 -5.73
CA ILE A 202 12.71 -9.18 -7.03
C ILE A 202 13.73 -9.26 -8.17
N GLU A 203 14.66 -8.31 -8.23
CA GLU A 203 15.70 -8.30 -9.29
C GLU A 203 16.53 -9.59 -9.25
N ARG A 204 16.92 -10.04 -8.06
CA ARG A 204 17.65 -11.29 -7.87
C ARG A 204 16.86 -12.50 -8.34
N MET A 205 15.58 -12.60 -7.97
CA MET A 205 14.71 -13.70 -8.39
C MET A 205 14.48 -13.72 -9.90
N GLN A 206 14.35 -12.56 -10.53
CA GLN A 206 14.26 -12.44 -11.99
C GLN A 206 15.54 -12.91 -12.69
N GLN A 207 16.71 -12.57 -12.13
CA GLN A 207 18.00 -13.06 -12.65
C GLN A 207 18.11 -14.58 -12.53
N MET A 208 17.64 -15.16 -11.41
CA MET A 208 17.64 -16.61 -11.21
C MET A 208 16.72 -17.32 -12.23
N LEU A 209 15.51 -16.80 -12.45
CA LEU A 209 14.58 -17.31 -13.46
C LEU A 209 15.17 -17.21 -14.87
N ALA A 210 15.84 -16.11 -15.20
CA ALA A 210 16.48 -15.96 -16.50
C ALA A 210 17.63 -16.96 -16.70
N ALA A 211 18.44 -17.20 -15.67
CA ALA A 211 19.53 -18.17 -15.72
C ALA A 211 19.01 -19.60 -15.94
N ASP A 212 17.88 -19.97 -15.34
CA ASP A 212 17.25 -21.29 -15.49
C ASP A 212 16.73 -21.52 -16.93
N ILE A 213 16.17 -20.48 -17.55
CA ILE A 213 15.67 -20.54 -18.94
C ILE A 213 16.82 -20.77 -19.94
N PHE A 214 18.00 -20.22 -19.66
CA PHE A 214 19.17 -20.31 -20.53
C PHE A 214 20.15 -21.42 -20.13
N ALA A 215 19.86 -22.18 -19.06
CA ALA A 215 20.68 -23.33 -18.69
C ALA A 215 20.66 -24.38 -19.81
N PRO A 216 21.84 -24.88 -20.28
CA PRO A 216 21.88 -25.94 -21.29
C PRO A 216 21.16 -27.17 -20.70
N THR A 217 20.15 -27.66 -21.41
CA THR A 217 19.49 -28.93 -21.08
C THR A 217 20.54 -30.04 -21.23
N THR A 218 21.07 -30.52 -20.11
CA THR A 218 21.92 -31.72 -20.12
C THR A 218 21.02 -32.90 -20.48
N PRO A 219 21.27 -33.56 -21.62
CA PRO A 219 20.53 -34.78 -21.98
C PRO A 219 20.80 -35.85 -20.92
N LYS A 220 19.72 -36.47 -20.40
CA LYS A 220 19.77 -37.63 -19.51
C LYS A 220 20.32 -38.84 -20.26
#